data_828e0f177bbac6643277c73f3daad8cc
#
_entry.id   828e0f177bbac6643277c73f3daad8cc
#
_cell.length_a   1.000
_cell.length_b   1.000
_cell.length_c   1.000
_cell.angle_alpha   90.00
_cell.angle_beta   90.00
_cell.angle_gamma   90.00
#
_symmetry.space_group_name_H-M   'P 1'
#
loop_
_entity.id
_entity.type
_entity.pdbx_description
1 polymer ?
#
loop_
_entity_poly.entity_id
_entity_poly.type
_entity_poly.pdbx_seq_one_letter_code
_entity_poly.pdbx_strand_id
1 'polypeptide(L)'
;MPSRYYRRNFVKDYFYHVYNRGANKEKVFWNKEDYRTFTDILAYYLTFPIGKPLSVLNRIEKKFSAENKVPNLADIPNSVSAVKLCAYCLMPNHFHLILKQVAESSEQNSVSNLMRRTIITYAMYIKRKYDHSGTLFQGKFKNVFVNSDSQLQELSKYIHRNPLEKQGSEPLQKYLYSSYRYYIGEELPPEWLDIREILGFFSKADTYQSYKKFVEKVPSETEQIKSIILE
;
A
#
# COMPACT_ATOMS: atom_id res chain seq x y z
N MET A 1 6.76 -19.41 -23.93
CA MET A 1 7.61 -20.05 -22.91
C MET A 1 6.87 -20.02 -21.56
N PRO A 2 6.76 -21.13 -20.82
CA PRO A 2 6.10 -21.11 -19.53
C PRO A 2 6.93 -20.24 -18.59
N SER A 3 6.28 -19.26 -17.95
CA SER A 3 6.90 -18.42 -16.95
C SER A 3 7.40 -19.32 -15.81
N ARG A 4 8.71 -19.36 -15.58
CA ARG A 4 9.29 -19.97 -14.39
C ARG A 4 8.55 -19.42 -13.20
N TYR A 5 8.02 -20.30 -12.36
CA TYR A 5 7.46 -19.97 -11.06
C TYR A 5 8.61 -19.41 -10.19
N TYR A 6 8.86 -18.11 -10.27
CA TYR A 6 9.64 -17.43 -9.25
C TYR A 6 8.80 -17.46 -7.98
N ARG A 7 9.13 -18.36 -7.05
CA ARG A 7 8.67 -18.24 -5.68
C ARG A 7 9.24 -16.91 -5.17
N ARG A 8 8.37 -15.96 -4.90
CA ARG A 8 8.76 -14.70 -4.28
C ARG A 8 9.08 -14.99 -2.83
N ASN A 9 10.37 -15.00 -2.50
CA ASN A 9 10.82 -15.15 -1.11
C ASN A 9 10.82 -13.76 -0.49
N PHE A 10 9.89 -13.54 0.43
CA PHE A 10 9.90 -12.35 1.29
C PHE A 10 10.61 -12.72 2.58
N VAL A 11 11.77 -12.12 2.80
CA VAL A 11 12.65 -12.39 3.93
C VAL A 11 12.23 -11.53 5.10
N LYS A 12 12.29 -12.10 6.30
CA LYS A 12 12.00 -11.40 7.56
C LYS A 12 12.88 -10.18 7.72
N ASP A 13 12.30 -9.12 8.29
CA ASP A 13 12.89 -7.82 8.62
C ASP A 13 13.31 -6.96 7.42
N TYR A 14 12.96 -7.38 6.20
CA TYR A 14 13.25 -6.60 5.01
C TYR A 14 12.01 -5.88 4.46
N PHE A 15 12.30 -4.75 3.76
CA PHE A 15 11.31 -3.94 3.08
C PHE A 15 11.22 -4.28 1.60
N TYR A 16 10.03 -4.08 1.06
CA TYR A 16 9.73 -4.33 -0.35
C TYR A 16 8.88 -3.20 -0.92
N HIS A 17 9.32 -2.64 -2.03
CA HIS A 17 8.47 -1.82 -2.88
C HIS A 17 7.52 -2.74 -3.64
N VAL A 18 6.23 -2.59 -3.41
CA VAL A 18 5.19 -3.40 -4.08
C VAL A 18 4.30 -2.49 -4.87
N TYR A 19 4.06 -2.84 -6.13
CA TYR A 19 3.25 -2.02 -7.04
C TYR A 19 2.53 -2.85 -8.09
N ASN A 20 1.49 -2.27 -8.64
CA ASN A 20 0.80 -2.81 -9.80
C ASN A 20 0.11 -1.68 -10.57
N ARG A 21 -0.17 -1.92 -11.84
CA ARG A 21 -0.79 -0.98 -12.75
C ARG A 21 -2.03 -1.60 -13.41
N GLY A 22 -2.99 -0.77 -13.75
CA GLY A 22 -4.15 -1.18 -14.52
C GLY A 22 -3.79 -1.77 -15.87
N ALA A 23 -4.54 -2.76 -16.33
CA ALA A 23 -4.42 -3.31 -17.66
C ALA A 23 -4.51 -2.17 -18.69
N ASN A 24 -3.70 -2.22 -19.73
CA ASN A 24 -3.64 -1.17 -20.76
C ASN A 24 -3.41 0.26 -20.21
N LYS A 25 -2.82 0.38 -19.00
CA LYS A 25 -2.64 1.66 -18.28
C LYS A 25 -3.97 2.34 -17.92
N GLU A 26 -5.07 1.64 -17.94
CA GLU A 26 -6.39 2.14 -17.60
C GLU A 26 -6.53 2.41 -16.11
N LYS A 27 -7.56 3.18 -15.74
CA LYS A 27 -7.88 3.47 -14.34
C LYS A 27 -8.21 2.18 -13.60
N VAL A 28 -7.79 2.13 -12.34
CA VAL A 28 -8.17 1.12 -11.36
C VAL A 28 -8.96 1.73 -10.20
N PHE A 29 -8.94 3.07 -10.10
CA PHE A 29 -9.74 3.85 -9.15
C PHE A 29 -10.49 4.93 -9.92
N TRP A 30 -11.81 4.95 -9.88
CA TRP A 30 -12.66 5.90 -10.60
C TRP A 30 -13.18 7.02 -9.72
N ASN A 31 -13.45 6.73 -8.44
CA ASN A 31 -13.97 7.70 -7.47
C ASN A 31 -13.42 7.46 -6.06
N LYS A 32 -13.75 8.34 -5.11
CA LYS A 32 -13.30 8.31 -3.71
C LYS A 32 -13.61 6.99 -3.00
N GLU A 33 -14.74 6.38 -3.30
CA GLU A 33 -15.15 5.11 -2.70
C GLU A 33 -14.23 3.97 -3.11
N ASP A 34 -13.75 3.95 -4.37
CA ASP A 34 -12.84 2.92 -4.86
C ASP A 34 -11.50 2.95 -4.11
N TYR A 35 -10.95 4.15 -3.90
CA TYR A 35 -9.73 4.33 -3.11
C TYR A 35 -9.93 3.86 -1.66
N ARG A 36 -11.04 4.26 -1.04
CA ARG A 36 -11.39 3.84 0.31
C ARG A 36 -11.55 2.33 0.39
N THR A 37 -12.31 1.73 -0.51
CA THR A 37 -12.50 0.26 -0.54
C THR A 37 -11.16 -0.48 -0.66
N PHE A 38 -10.23 0.01 -1.49
CA PHE A 38 -8.91 -0.61 -1.60
C PHE A 38 -8.14 -0.54 -0.26
N THR A 39 -8.12 0.63 0.39
CA THR A 39 -7.45 0.78 1.69
C THR A 39 -8.13 -0.04 2.79
N ASP A 40 -9.46 -0.12 2.82
CA ASP A 40 -10.21 -0.92 3.79
C ASP A 40 -9.93 -2.42 3.62
N ILE A 41 -9.85 -2.92 2.36
CA ILE A 41 -9.46 -4.30 2.06
C ILE A 41 -8.03 -4.58 2.51
N LEU A 42 -7.10 -3.66 2.24
CA LEU A 42 -5.70 -3.79 2.62
C LEU A 42 -5.56 -3.80 4.15
N ALA A 43 -6.20 -2.86 4.84
CA ALA A 43 -6.27 -2.77 6.29
C ALA A 43 -6.84 -4.06 6.92
N TYR A 44 -7.94 -4.56 6.36
CA TYR A 44 -8.54 -5.81 6.80
C TYR A 44 -7.56 -6.99 6.74
N TYR A 45 -6.85 -7.18 5.62
CA TYR A 45 -5.91 -8.29 5.50
C TYR A 45 -4.60 -8.09 6.25
N LEU A 46 -4.23 -6.86 6.57
CA LEU A 46 -3.14 -6.56 7.50
C LEU A 46 -3.52 -6.93 8.94
N THR A 47 -4.77 -6.66 9.33
CA THR A 47 -5.26 -6.98 10.68
C THR A 47 -5.57 -8.47 10.84
N PHE A 48 -6.09 -9.12 9.78
CA PHE A 48 -6.54 -10.52 9.78
C PHE A 48 -5.83 -11.34 8.69
N PRO A 49 -4.53 -11.60 8.84
CA PRO A 49 -3.71 -12.28 7.82
C PRO A 49 -4.14 -13.72 7.56
N ILE A 50 -4.60 -14.42 8.60
CA ILE A 50 -5.04 -15.82 8.54
C ILE A 50 -6.54 -15.82 8.84
N GLY A 51 -7.35 -15.54 7.91
CA GLY A 51 -8.76 -15.53 8.27
C GLY A 51 -9.71 -15.42 7.10
N LYS A 52 -10.93 -15.51 7.44
CA LYS A 52 -12.19 -15.69 6.74
C LYS A 52 -12.22 -15.20 5.29
N PRO A 53 -12.85 -15.99 4.40
CA PRO A 53 -12.96 -15.66 2.98
C PRO A 53 -13.87 -14.43 2.73
N LEU A 54 -13.84 -13.94 1.53
CA LEU A 54 -14.57 -12.80 0.94
C LEU A 54 -16.07 -12.71 1.28
N SER A 55 -16.73 -13.83 1.63
CA SER A 55 -18.13 -13.84 2.10
C SER A 55 -18.34 -12.99 3.37
N VAL A 56 -17.28 -12.69 4.09
CA VAL A 56 -17.32 -11.77 5.25
C VAL A 56 -17.36 -10.33 4.80
N LEU A 57 -16.77 -9.96 3.66
CA LEU A 57 -16.85 -8.59 3.13
C LEU A 57 -18.30 -8.21 2.76
N ASN A 58 -19.08 -9.14 2.21
CA ASN A 58 -20.51 -8.90 2.00
C ASN A 58 -21.30 -8.71 3.32
N ARG A 59 -20.81 -9.28 4.42
CA ARG A 59 -21.33 -9.03 5.77
C ARG A 59 -20.80 -7.74 6.36
N ILE A 60 -19.55 -7.40 6.05
CA ILE A 60 -18.91 -6.16 6.46
C ILE A 60 -19.63 -4.99 5.78
N GLU A 61 -19.85 -4.99 4.48
CA GLU A 61 -20.62 -3.94 3.80
C GLU A 61 -22.03 -3.77 4.42
N LYS A 62 -22.74 -4.86 4.73
CA LYS A 62 -24.04 -4.79 5.41
C LYS A 62 -23.97 -4.36 6.87
N LYS A 63 -22.92 -4.72 7.61
CA LYS A 63 -22.73 -4.31 9.01
C LYS A 63 -22.13 -2.89 9.16
N PHE A 64 -21.19 -2.50 8.29
CA PHE A 64 -20.67 -1.13 8.27
C PHE A 64 -21.74 -0.11 7.87
N SER A 65 -22.68 -0.50 7.01
CA SER A 65 -23.83 0.36 6.66
C SER A 65 -24.87 0.48 7.76
N ALA A 66 -24.94 -0.51 8.68
CA ALA A 66 -26.01 -0.56 9.71
C ALA A 66 -25.57 -0.17 11.12
N GLU A 67 -24.32 -0.33 11.51
CA GLU A 67 -23.95 -0.25 12.93
C GLU A 67 -22.70 0.55 13.31
N ASN A 68 -21.95 1.15 12.42
CA ASN A 68 -20.69 1.87 12.76
C ASN A 68 -19.74 1.11 13.72
N LYS A 69 -19.81 -0.20 13.80
CA LYS A 69 -19.01 -1.01 14.73
C LYS A 69 -18.07 -1.94 13.96
N VAL A 70 -16.78 -1.72 14.22
CA VAL A 70 -15.70 -2.69 13.90
C VAL A 70 -16.10 -4.06 14.49
N PRO A 71 -15.95 -5.19 13.77
CA PRO A 71 -16.19 -6.51 14.33
C PRO A 71 -15.46 -6.68 15.65
N ASN A 72 -16.12 -7.26 16.66
CA ASN A 72 -15.51 -7.46 17.97
C ASN A 72 -14.22 -8.30 17.80
N LEU A 73 -13.07 -7.69 18.08
CA LEU A 73 -11.74 -8.30 17.91
C LEU A 73 -11.56 -9.59 18.73
N ALA A 74 -12.39 -9.81 19.75
CA ALA A 74 -12.30 -10.97 20.63
C ALA A 74 -12.62 -12.32 19.95
N ASP A 75 -13.33 -12.31 18.82
CA ASP A 75 -13.74 -13.52 18.10
C ASP A 75 -12.77 -13.98 17.02
N ILE A 76 -11.59 -13.35 16.90
CA ILE A 76 -10.64 -13.61 15.82
C ILE A 76 -9.36 -14.17 16.41
N PRO A 77 -8.85 -15.31 15.90
CA PRO A 77 -7.58 -15.85 16.36
C PRO A 77 -6.50 -14.78 16.33
N ASN A 78 -5.77 -14.61 17.44
CA ASN A 78 -4.63 -13.70 17.61
C ASN A 78 -3.48 -14.03 16.65
N SER A 79 -3.70 -13.94 15.36
CA SER A 79 -2.63 -14.05 14.38
C SER A 79 -2.04 -12.67 14.13
N VAL A 80 -0.90 -12.40 14.71
CA VAL A 80 -0.13 -11.19 14.42
C VAL A 80 0.25 -11.20 12.94
N SER A 81 -0.03 -10.12 12.24
CA SER A 81 0.40 -9.99 10.85
C SER A 81 1.91 -10.08 10.74
N ALA A 82 2.40 -10.93 9.84
CA ALA A 82 3.80 -10.98 9.49
C ALA A 82 4.21 -9.87 8.52
N VAL A 83 3.30 -8.96 8.17
CA VAL A 83 3.52 -7.87 7.23
C VAL A 83 3.05 -6.56 7.85
N LYS A 84 3.85 -5.50 7.71
CA LYS A 84 3.49 -4.12 8.02
C LYS A 84 3.41 -3.32 6.73
N LEU A 85 2.44 -2.43 6.63
CA LEU A 85 2.42 -1.37 5.63
C LEU A 85 3.10 -0.14 6.22
N CYS A 86 4.15 0.34 5.53
CA CYS A 86 4.91 1.51 5.99
C CYS A 86 4.53 2.78 5.21
N ALA A 87 4.36 2.71 3.91
CA ALA A 87 3.93 3.86 3.11
C ALA A 87 3.07 3.42 1.92
N TYR A 88 2.24 4.32 1.40
CA TYR A 88 1.47 4.07 0.19
C TYR A 88 1.16 5.34 -0.59
N CYS A 89 0.93 5.15 -1.89
CA CYS A 89 0.28 6.10 -2.76
C CYS A 89 -0.57 5.35 -3.79
N LEU A 90 -1.85 5.72 -3.88
CA LEU A 90 -2.81 5.16 -4.82
C LEU A 90 -3.08 6.18 -5.91
N MET A 91 -2.60 5.91 -7.12
CA MET A 91 -2.80 6.75 -8.29
C MET A 91 -3.99 6.24 -9.11
N PRO A 92 -4.65 7.05 -9.94
CA PRO A 92 -5.85 6.61 -10.66
C PRO A 92 -5.71 5.28 -11.42
N ASN A 93 -4.52 4.96 -11.92
CA ASN A 93 -4.27 3.76 -12.72
C ASN A 93 -3.18 2.83 -12.18
N HIS A 94 -2.63 3.08 -10.99
CA HIS A 94 -1.62 2.24 -10.35
C HIS A 94 -1.53 2.53 -8.85
N PHE A 95 -0.80 1.70 -8.12
CA PHE A 95 -0.49 1.93 -6.72
C PHE A 95 0.96 1.57 -6.40
N HIS A 96 1.49 2.23 -5.38
CA HIS A 96 2.79 1.94 -4.78
C HIS A 96 2.63 1.75 -3.28
N LEU A 97 3.27 0.69 -2.74
CA LEU A 97 3.27 0.37 -1.31
C LEU A 97 4.71 0.10 -0.87
N ILE A 98 5.07 0.48 0.37
CA ILE A 98 6.23 -0.07 1.08
C ILE A 98 5.70 -1.04 2.12
N LEU A 99 6.04 -2.30 1.96
CA LEU A 99 5.69 -3.38 2.88
C LEU A 99 6.94 -3.93 3.55
N LYS A 100 6.86 -4.21 4.85
CA LYS A 100 7.91 -4.91 5.61
C LYS A 100 7.42 -6.30 5.98
N GLN A 101 8.21 -7.34 5.70
CA GLN A 101 7.98 -8.67 6.25
C GLN A 101 8.59 -8.71 7.64
N VAL A 102 7.79 -8.78 8.71
CA VAL A 102 8.27 -8.68 10.11
C VAL A 102 8.42 -10.01 10.84
N ALA A 103 7.97 -11.08 10.23
CA ALA A 103 8.14 -12.45 10.74
C ALA A 103 8.50 -13.39 9.59
N GLU A 104 8.87 -14.64 9.91
CA GLU A 104 9.10 -15.64 8.87
C GLU A 104 7.89 -15.76 7.95
N SER A 105 8.13 -15.72 6.65
CA SER A 105 7.07 -15.80 5.67
C SER A 105 6.48 -17.20 5.61
N SER A 106 5.17 -17.30 5.72
CA SER A 106 4.44 -18.55 5.47
C SER A 106 3.51 -18.38 4.27
N GLU A 107 2.97 -19.49 3.77
CA GLU A 107 2.01 -19.44 2.66
C GLU A 107 0.80 -18.55 2.98
N GLN A 108 0.36 -18.54 4.22
CA GLN A 108 -0.81 -17.80 4.67
C GLN A 108 -0.49 -16.41 5.21
N ASN A 109 0.74 -16.16 5.70
CA ASN A 109 1.12 -14.91 6.33
C ASN A 109 2.40 -14.33 5.70
N SER A 110 2.25 -13.70 4.57
CA SER A 110 3.34 -13.11 3.78
C SER A 110 2.84 -11.96 2.92
N VAL A 111 3.77 -11.13 2.45
CA VAL A 111 3.50 -10.09 1.44
C VAL A 111 2.79 -10.68 0.21
N SER A 112 3.20 -11.88 -0.23
CA SER A 112 2.53 -12.56 -1.36
C SER A 112 1.06 -12.81 -1.12
N ASN A 113 0.72 -13.34 0.05
CA ASN A 113 -0.66 -13.66 0.38
C ASN A 113 -1.50 -12.40 0.63
N LEU A 114 -0.95 -11.43 1.36
CA LEU A 114 -1.58 -10.12 1.55
C LEU A 114 -1.97 -9.51 0.20
N MET A 115 -1.03 -9.39 -0.71
CA MET A 115 -1.27 -8.75 -2.00
C MET A 115 -2.21 -9.56 -2.90
N ARG A 116 -2.07 -10.88 -2.92
CA ARG A 116 -2.99 -11.76 -3.66
C ARG A 116 -4.43 -11.55 -3.20
N ARG A 117 -4.66 -11.57 -1.90
CA ARG A 117 -5.99 -11.39 -1.31
C ARG A 117 -6.54 -9.99 -1.59
N THR A 118 -5.73 -8.96 -1.39
CA THR A 118 -6.12 -7.56 -1.63
C THR A 118 -6.53 -7.35 -3.10
N ILE A 119 -5.68 -7.77 -4.03
CA ILE A 119 -5.90 -7.55 -5.47
C ILE A 119 -7.13 -8.34 -5.96
N ILE A 120 -7.29 -9.60 -5.55
CA ILE A 120 -8.44 -10.41 -5.96
C ILE A 120 -9.74 -9.80 -5.40
N THR A 121 -9.76 -9.45 -4.12
CA THR A 121 -10.95 -8.87 -3.47
C THR A 121 -11.34 -7.55 -4.13
N TYR A 122 -10.36 -6.68 -4.36
CA TYR A 122 -10.60 -5.41 -5.00
C TYR A 122 -11.07 -5.56 -6.46
N ALA A 123 -10.45 -6.45 -7.24
CA ALA A 123 -10.89 -6.72 -8.60
C ALA A 123 -12.34 -7.26 -8.67
N MET A 124 -12.74 -8.09 -7.71
CA MET A 124 -14.13 -8.57 -7.60
C MET A 124 -15.10 -7.44 -7.24
N TYR A 125 -14.70 -6.51 -6.35
CA TYR A 125 -15.47 -5.31 -6.05
C TYR A 125 -15.71 -4.47 -7.31
N ILE A 126 -14.65 -4.14 -8.04
CA ILE A 126 -14.72 -3.34 -9.28
C ILE A 126 -15.58 -4.05 -10.34
N LYS A 127 -15.38 -5.36 -10.53
CA LYS A 127 -16.20 -6.14 -11.47
C LYS A 127 -17.69 -6.02 -11.15
N ARG A 128 -18.05 -6.13 -9.87
CA ARG A 128 -19.46 -6.05 -9.45
C ARG A 128 -20.02 -4.63 -9.59
N LYS A 129 -19.21 -3.62 -9.22
CA LYS A 129 -19.66 -2.22 -9.19
C LYS A 129 -19.85 -1.61 -10.59
N TYR A 130 -18.93 -1.95 -11.51
CA TYR A 130 -18.86 -1.32 -12.83
C TYR A 130 -19.16 -2.28 -13.99
N ASP A 131 -19.60 -3.50 -13.69
CA ASP A 131 -19.75 -4.58 -14.69
C ASP A 131 -18.49 -4.75 -15.57
N HIS A 132 -17.32 -4.55 -14.93
CA HIS A 132 -16.03 -4.57 -15.60
C HIS A 132 -15.69 -5.97 -16.12
N SER A 133 -15.46 -6.08 -17.42
CA SER A 133 -15.00 -7.33 -18.07
C SER A 133 -13.48 -7.35 -18.18
N GLY A 134 -12.88 -8.55 -18.13
CA GLY A 134 -11.44 -8.73 -18.28
C GLY A 134 -10.64 -8.54 -16.99
N THR A 135 -9.34 -8.37 -17.13
CA THR A 135 -8.39 -8.22 -16.02
C THR A 135 -8.24 -6.76 -15.62
N LEU A 136 -8.44 -6.46 -14.34
CA LEU A 136 -8.30 -5.09 -13.81
C LEU A 136 -6.83 -4.62 -13.83
N PHE A 137 -5.91 -5.49 -13.42
CA PHE A 137 -4.48 -5.18 -13.34
C PHE A 137 -3.67 -5.87 -14.45
N GLN A 138 -2.52 -5.30 -14.79
CA GLN A 138 -1.60 -5.77 -15.84
C GLN A 138 -0.91 -7.11 -15.49
N GLY A 139 -1.56 -7.97 -14.72
CA GLY A 139 -1.05 -9.25 -14.25
C GLY A 139 -0.72 -9.26 -12.77
N LYS A 140 0.23 -10.10 -12.35
CA LYS A 140 0.66 -10.19 -10.95
C LYS A 140 1.34 -8.90 -10.52
N PHE A 141 1.16 -8.49 -9.25
CA PHE A 141 1.89 -7.35 -8.69
C PHE A 141 3.40 -7.54 -8.84
N LYS A 142 4.13 -6.44 -8.97
CA LYS A 142 5.59 -6.42 -9.00
C LYS A 142 6.12 -6.10 -7.61
N ASN A 143 7.34 -6.53 -7.32
CA ASN A 143 8.03 -6.19 -6.08
C ASN A 143 9.53 -6.01 -6.34
N VAL A 144 10.12 -5.04 -5.64
CA VAL A 144 11.55 -4.77 -5.60
C VAL A 144 11.99 -4.86 -4.15
N PHE A 145 13.08 -5.58 -3.91
CA PHE A 145 13.72 -5.65 -2.61
C PHE A 145 14.42 -4.34 -2.28
N VAL A 146 14.27 -3.85 -1.05
CA VAL A 146 14.93 -2.64 -0.55
C VAL A 146 16.11 -3.08 0.29
N ASN A 147 17.33 -2.76 -0.15
CA ASN A 147 18.56 -3.31 0.41
C ASN A 147 19.33 -2.36 1.36
N SER A 148 18.86 -1.12 1.54
CA SER A 148 19.50 -0.14 2.43
C SER A 148 18.51 0.88 2.97
N ASP A 149 18.86 1.50 4.10
CA ASP A 149 18.11 2.57 4.73
C ASP A 149 18.00 3.80 3.82
N SER A 150 19.09 4.14 3.11
CA SER A 150 19.09 5.22 2.13
C SER A 150 18.09 4.96 1.01
N GLN A 151 18.06 3.74 0.48
CA GLN A 151 17.09 3.35 -0.54
C GLN A 151 15.66 3.39 -0.01
N LEU A 152 15.43 3.00 1.24
CA LEU A 152 14.12 3.07 1.87
C LEU A 152 13.61 4.51 2.00
N GLN A 153 14.47 5.42 2.43
CA GLN A 153 14.15 6.84 2.54
C GLN A 153 13.80 7.43 1.17
N GLU A 154 14.65 7.23 0.16
CA GLU A 154 14.41 7.74 -1.19
C GLU A 154 13.16 7.11 -1.83
N LEU A 155 12.90 5.83 -1.59
CA LEU A 155 11.68 5.19 -2.05
C LEU A 155 10.42 5.81 -1.39
N SER A 156 10.48 6.15 -0.11
CA SER A 156 9.37 6.82 0.57
C SER A 156 9.10 8.20 -0.01
N LYS A 157 10.15 8.97 -0.29
CA LYS A 157 10.08 10.26 -0.99
C LYS A 157 9.44 10.10 -2.37
N TYR A 158 9.91 9.15 -3.16
CA TYR A 158 9.35 8.87 -4.48
C TYR A 158 7.85 8.56 -4.39
N ILE A 159 7.45 7.64 -3.52
CA ILE A 159 6.04 7.24 -3.38
C ILE A 159 5.18 8.45 -3.00
N HIS A 160 5.61 9.27 -2.07
CA HIS A 160 4.86 10.44 -1.65
C HIS A 160 4.85 11.58 -2.69
N ARG A 161 5.85 11.63 -3.57
CA ARG A 161 5.91 12.59 -4.69
C ARG A 161 5.18 12.13 -5.96
N ASN A 162 4.75 10.87 -6.02
CA ASN A 162 4.08 10.31 -7.20
C ASN A 162 2.89 11.17 -7.70
N PRO A 163 2.08 11.82 -6.83
CA PRO A 163 1.00 12.70 -7.28
C PRO A 163 1.46 13.91 -8.11
N LEU A 164 2.67 14.42 -7.93
CA LEU A 164 3.18 15.59 -8.66
C LEU A 164 3.24 15.36 -10.17
N GLU A 165 3.46 14.12 -10.60
CA GLU A 165 3.47 13.79 -12.03
C GLU A 165 2.12 14.07 -12.73
N LYS A 166 1.02 14.16 -11.97
CA LYS A 166 -0.33 14.37 -12.49
C LYS A 166 -1.04 15.62 -11.99
N GLN A 167 -0.68 16.09 -10.79
CA GLN A 167 -1.34 17.24 -10.15
C GLN A 167 -0.64 18.58 -10.45
N GLY A 168 0.54 18.57 -11.09
CA GLY A 168 1.30 19.78 -11.34
C GLY A 168 1.77 20.46 -10.05
N SER A 169 1.40 21.71 -9.83
CA SER A 169 1.85 22.54 -8.68
C SER A 169 1.01 22.40 -7.41
N GLU A 170 0.01 21.53 -7.38
CA GLU A 170 -0.80 21.34 -6.16
C GLU A 170 0.05 20.75 -5.02
N PRO A 171 -0.09 21.28 -3.78
CA PRO A 171 0.63 20.76 -2.63
C PRO A 171 0.35 19.27 -2.39
N LEU A 172 1.40 18.49 -2.09
CA LEU A 172 1.32 17.04 -1.90
C LEU A 172 0.31 16.60 -0.83
N GLN A 173 0.16 17.39 0.24
CA GLN A 173 -0.78 17.12 1.32
C GLN A 173 -2.26 17.18 0.89
N LYS A 174 -2.57 17.82 -0.22
CA LYS A 174 -3.93 17.82 -0.78
C LYS A 174 -4.31 16.50 -1.44
N TYR A 175 -3.32 15.64 -1.75
CA TYR A 175 -3.59 14.33 -2.31
C TYR A 175 -3.98 13.34 -1.22
N LEU A 176 -5.27 13.09 -1.07
CA LEU A 176 -5.84 12.31 0.03
C LEU A 176 -5.55 10.79 -0.04
N TYR A 177 -5.09 10.29 -1.20
CA TYR A 177 -4.88 8.85 -1.44
C TYR A 177 -3.43 8.44 -1.29
N SER A 178 -2.69 9.17 -0.45
CA SER A 178 -1.30 8.92 -0.08
C SER A 178 -1.15 8.94 1.44
N SER A 179 -0.20 8.18 1.95
CA SER A 179 0.19 8.22 3.38
C SER A 179 0.95 9.49 3.77
N TYR A 180 1.24 10.42 2.85
CA TYR A 180 2.08 11.59 3.10
C TYR A 180 1.60 12.44 4.27
N ARG A 181 0.28 12.68 4.42
CA ARG A 181 -0.31 13.51 5.49
C ARG A 181 0.02 13.00 6.89
N TYR A 182 0.09 11.68 7.07
CA TYR A 182 0.52 11.07 8.34
C TYR A 182 2.00 11.31 8.63
N TYR A 183 2.83 11.35 7.59
CA TYR A 183 4.27 11.56 7.68
C TYR A 183 4.67 13.00 8.01
N ILE A 184 3.80 13.97 7.75
CA ILE A 184 4.02 15.38 8.06
C ILE A 184 3.20 15.86 9.28
N GLY A 185 2.53 14.93 9.98
CA GLY A 185 1.80 15.20 11.21
C GLY A 185 0.47 15.93 11.04
N GLU A 186 -0.07 16.04 9.80
CA GLU A 186 -1.39 16.64 9.56
C GLU A 186 -2.54 15.75 10.01
N GLU A 187 -2.32 14.42 10.04
CA GLU A 187 -3.29 13.44 10.51
C GLU A 187 -2.58 12.34 11.32
N LEU A 188 -3.31 11.73 12.26
CA LEU A 188 -2.82 10.56 12.98
C LEU A 188 -2.89 9.33 12.06
N PRO A 189 -1.83 8.51 12.01
CA PRO A 189 -1.85 7.30 11.21
C PRO A 189 -2.86 6.30 11.79
N PRO A 190 -3.59 5.58 10.93
CA PRO A 190 -4.42 4.46 11.37
C PRO A 190 -3.53 3.30 11.88
N GLU A 191 -4.07 2.44 12.75
CA GLU A 191 -3.32 1.34 13.39
C GLU A 191 -2.65 0.37 12.40
N TRP A 192 -3.20 0.21 11.21
CA TRP A 192 -2.66 -0.66 10.16
C TRP A 192 -1.49 -0.05 9.36
N LEU A 193 -1.12 1.23 9.62
CA LEU A 193 -0.03 1.94 8.97
C LEU A 193 1.10 2.24 9.96
N ASP A 194 2.27 1.62 9.78
CA ASP A 194 3.44 1.87 10.62
C ASP A 194 4.41 2.85 9.96
N ILE A 195 4.25 4.14 10.30
CA ILE A 195 5.12 5.21 9.78
C ILE A 195 6.45 5.32 10.53
N ARG A 196 6.58 4.67 11.70
CA ARG A 196 7.74 4.82 12.61
C ARG A 196 9.03 4.25 12.00
N GLU A 197 8.91 3.19 11.23
CA GLU A 197 10.05 2.53 10.58
C GLU A 197 10.83 3.49 9.66
N ILE A 198 10.14 4.40 8.98
CA ILE A 198 10.77 5.37 8.08
C ILE A 198 11.04 6.69 8.81
N LEU A 199 10.11 7.18 9.63
CA LEU A 199 10.31 8.42 10.38
C LEU A 199 11.48 8.34 11.37
N GLY A 200 11.84 7.14 11.83
CA GLY A 200 12.98 6.91 12.71
C GLY A 200 14.32 7.36 12.15
N PHE A 201 14.45 7.53 10.83
CA PHE A 201 15.65 8.05 10.17
C PHE A 201 15.77 9.59 10.20
N PHE A 202 14.72 10.28 10.63
CA PHE A 202 14.67 11.75 10.60
C PHE A 202 14.91 12.36 11.98
N SER A 203 15.23 13.67 12.03
CA SER A 203 15.58 14.37 13.26
C SER A 203 14.53 14.19 14.35
N LYS A 204 14.95 13.75 15.56
CA LYS A 204 14.08 13.59 16.71
C LYS A 204 13.52 14.92 17.25
N ALA A 205 14.19 16.04 16.99
CA ALA A 205 13.74 17.35 17.46
C ALA A 205 12.49 17.83 16.73
N ASP A 206 12.39 17.51 15.41
CA ASP A 206 11.23 17.84 14.59
C ASP A 206 11.13 16.85 13.42
N THR A 207 10.67 15.66 13.71
CA THR A 207 10.64 14.54 12.76
C THR A 207 9.76 14.84 11.55
N TYR A 208 8.58 15.40 11.78
CA TYR A 208 7.60 15.68 10.72
C TYR A 208 8.11 16.77 9.75
N GLN A 209 8.66 17.86 10.27
CA GLN A 209 9.21 18.92 9.43
C GLN A 209 10.48 18.47 8.70
N SER A 210 11.31 17.67 9.34
CA SER A 210 12.49 17.07 8.73
C SER A 210 12.11 16.19 7.55
N TYR A 211 11.10 15.33 7.70
CA TYR A 211 10.57 14.51 6.63
C TYR A 211 9.94 15.35 5.51
N LYS A 212 9.12 16.35 5.87
CA LYS A 212 8.51 17.28 4.92
C LYS A 212 9.55 17.94 4.04
N LYS A 213 10.58 18.55 4.64
CA LYS A 213 11.70 19.18 3.91
C LYS A 213 12.41 18.20 2.99
N PHE A 214 12.61 16.95 3.43
CA PHE A 214 13.23 15.90 2.62
C PHE A 214 12.38 15.56 1.39
N VAL A 215 11.08 15.38 1.55
CA VAL A 215 10.16 15.03 0.44
C VAL A 215 9.97 16.19 -0.52
N GLU A 216 9.80 17.41 -0.02
CA GLU A 216 9.51 18.60 -0.84
C GLU A 216 10.76 19.22 -1.49
N LYS A 217 11.95 18.82 -1.06
CA LYS A 217 13.20 19.24 -1.72
C LYS A 217 13.18 18.80 -3.19
N VAL A 218 13.31 19.77 -4.09
CA VAL A 218 13.39 19.51 -5.54
C VAL A 218 14.61 18.61 -5.79
N PRO A 219 14.46 17.48 -6.50
CA PRO A 219 15.59 16.63 -6.84
C PRO A 219 16.59 17.40 -7.68
N SER A 220 17.88 17.30 -7.36
CA SER A 220 18.93 17.66 -8.31
C SER A 220 18.85 16.69 -9.52
N GLU A 221 19.23 17.15 -10.70
CA GLU A 221 19.15 16.37 -11.97
C GLU A 221 19.83 14.99 -11.91
N THR A 222 20.67 14.77 -10.90
CA THR A 222 21.43 13.53 -10.69
C THR A 222 20.73 12.49 -9.79
N GLU A 223 19.60 12.78 -9.15
CA GLU A 223 18.87 11.80 -8.34
C GLU A 223 18.05 10.86 -9.22
N GLN A 224 18.75 9.99 -9.95
CA GLN A 224 18.13 8.97 -10.80
C GLN A 224 17.65 7.79 -9.97
N ILE A 225 16.48 7.92 -9.35
CA ILE A 225 15.75 6.77 -8.79
C ILE A 225 15.12 5.91 -9.91
N LYS A 226 15.28 6.30 -11.16
CA LYS A 226 14.72 5.57 -12.32
C LYS A 226 15.11 4.09 -12.38
N SER A 227 16.20 3.66 -11.78
CA SER A 227 16.62 2.26 -11.75
C SER A 227 15.89 1.40 -10.70
N ILE A 228 15.24 2.02 -9.72
CA ILE A 228 14.53 1.32 -8.64
C ILE A 228 13.03 1.18 -8.97
N ILE A 229 12.59 2.04 -9.84
CA ILE A 229 11.18 2.19 -10.20
C ILE A 229 11.05 1.80 -11.64
N LEU A 230 11.12 0.54 -11.81
CA LEU A 230 10.94 -0.05 -13.11
C LEU A 230 9.62 0.35 -13.75
N GLU A 231 9.79 0.94 -14.90
CA GLU A 231 8.78 0.97 -15.93
C GLU A 231 8.26 -0.44 -16.29
#